data_3a4474ef365a5ab5015dc4bcfaf1a61c
#
_entry.id   3a4474ef365a5ab5015dc4bcfaf1a61c
#
_cell.length_a   1.000
_cell.length_b   1.000
_cell.length_c   1.000
_cell.angle_alpha   90.00
_cell.angle_beta   90.00
_cell.angle_gamma   90.00
#
_symmetry.space_group_name_H-M   'P 1'
#
loop_
_entity.id
_entity.type
_entity.pdbx_description
1 polymer ?
#
loop_
_entity_poly.entity_id
_entity_poly.type
_entity_poly.pdbx_seq_one_letter_code
_entity_poly.pdbx_strand_id
1 'polypeptide(L)'
;MNEPKTRFDRFNLKIKNNPIVASLIILGTIVIALSTFTIAAKNLWGLVITETRPDINGEWKAEVTYDWQNAKYSETFTFSGDGEEVYGTAPFLGMKRGILEGKAKKDKLQFITKTQEVLGDWNNPKDVVHRYQGKVLRDEIKFVMQTEGGFSAHTPIEFTARRVPNTSLRRAKRAASRSSPL
;
A
#
# COMPACT_ATOMS: atom_id res chain seq x y z
N MET A 1 9.64 45.39 -51.30
CA MET A 1 8.74 44.52 -50.54
C MET A 1 9.19 43.09 -50.81
N ASN A 2 9.90 42.46 -49.85
CA ASN A 2 10.39 41.09 -50.04
C ASN A 2 9.26 40.10 -49.71
N GLU A 3 8.81 39.35 -50.70
CA GLU A 3 7.85 38.27 -50.50
C GLU A 3 8.47 37.14 -49.68
N PRO A 4 7.72 36.56 -48.73
CA PRO A 4 8.22 35.48 -47.91
C PRO A 4 8.53 34.24 -48.76
N LYS A 5 9.80 33.82 -48.81
CA LYS A 5 10.30 32.74 -49.67
C LYS A 5 9.99 31.33 -49.17
N THR A 6 9.61 31.18 -47.90
CA THR A 6 9.35 29.86 -47.29
C THR A 6 8.03 29.85 -46.51
N ARG A 7 7.48 28.62 -46.28
CA ARG A 7 6.30 28.44 -45.42
C ARG A 7 6.54 28.97 -44.01
N PHE A 8 7.78 28.92 -43.53
CA PHE A 8 8.21 29.38 -42.21
C PHE A 8 8.18 30.92 -42.12
N ASP A 9 8.57 31.61 -43.15
CA ASP A 9 8.53 33.09 -43.23
C ASP A 9 7.09 33.62 -43.21
N ARG A 10 6.16 32.94 -43.88
CA ARG A 10 4.72 33.28 -43.84
C ARG A 10 4.11 33.03 -42.45
N PHE A 11 4.55 31.99 -41.75
CA PHE A 11 4.11 31.69 -40.42
C PHE A 11 4.59 32.76 -39.42
N ASN A 12 5.86 33.12 -39.48
CA ASN A 12 6.44 34.17 -38.61
C ASN A 12 5.79 35.54 -38.83
N LEU A 13 5.48 35.90 -40.06
CA LEU A 13 4.77 37.14 -40.39
C LEU A 13 3.35 37.14 -39.80
N LYS A 14 2.66 35.99 -39.83
CA LYS A 14 1.30 35.85 -39.28
C LYS A 14 1.26 35.97 -37.76
N ILE A 15 2.32 35.48 -37.07
CA ILE A 15 2.47 35.63 -35.61
C ILE A 15 2.76 37.08 -35.23
N LYS A 16 3.67 37.73 -36.00
CA LYS A 16 4.09 39.10 -35.70
C LYS A 16 2.95 40.13 -35.87
N ASN A 17 2.01 39.86 -36.75
CA ASN A 17 0.88 40.74 -37.04
C ASN A 17 -0.39 40.42 -36.23
N ASN A 18 -0.38 39.35 -35.42
CA ASN A 18 -1.57 38.92 -34.66
C ASN A 18 -1.22 38.61 -33.20
N PRO A 19 -1.37 39.58 -32.29
CA PRO A 19 -0.94 39.44 -30.90
C PRO A 19 -1.69 38.30 -30.19
N ILE A 20 -2.92 37.98 -30.60
CA ILE A 20 -3.71 36.88 -30.05
C ILE A 20 -3.06 35.53 -30.38
N VAL A 21 -2.61 35.34 -31.62
CA VAL A 21 -1.95 34.10 -32.05
C VAL A 21 -0.61 33.92 -31.33
N ALA A 22 0.16 35.02 -31.18
CA ALA A 22 1.41 35.00 -30.42
C ALA A 22 1.17 34.63 -28.95
N SER A 23 0.15 35.18 -28.29
CA SER A 23 -0.21 34.85 -26.92
C SER A 23 -0.64 33.39 -26.76
N LEU A 24 -1.40 32.83 -27.69
CA LEU A 24 -1.82 31.44 -27.67
C LEU A 24 -0.64 30.46 -27.80
N ILE A 25 0.33 30.79 -28.65
CA ILE A 25 1.54 29.98 -28.82
C ILE A 25 2.39 30.01 -27.57
N ILE A 26 2.59 31.20 -26.96
CA ILE A 26 3.33 31.35 -25.68
C ILE A 26 2.63 30.56 -24.57
N LEU A 27 1.31 30.68 -24.45
CA LEU A 27 0.54 29.96 -23.43
C LEU A 27 0.65 28.44 -23.65
N GLY A 28 0.54 27.97 -24.88
CA GLY A 28 0.69 26.55 -25.21
C GLY A 28 2.08 26.00 -24.89
N THR A 29 3.14 26.76 -25.19
CA THR A 29 4.52 26.35 -24.83
C THR A 29 4.74 26.32 -23.32
N ILE A 30 4.17 27.24 -22.56
CA ILE A 30 4.22 27.24 -21.08
C ILE A 30 3.51 26.01 -20.53
N VAL A 31 2.33 25.67 -21.03
CA VAL A 31 1.58 24.48 -20.58
C VAL A 31 2.35 23.20 -20.86
N ILE A 32 2.95 23.06 -22.05
CA ILE A 32 3.78 21.89 -22.41
C ILE A 32 5.02 21.82 -21.50
N ALA A 33 5.71 22.94 -21.28
CA ALA A 33 6.89 22.99 -20.43
C ALA A 33 6.55 22.61 -18.96
N LEU A 34 5.44 23.11 -18.41
CA LEU A 34 4.98 22.75 -17.08
C LEU A 34 4.60 21.27 -16.97
N SER A 35 3.95 20.70 -18.00
CA SER A 35 3.56 19.29 -18.04
C SER A 35 4.79 18.38 -18.06
N THR A 36 5.78 18.67 -18.89
CA THR A 36 7.03 17.89 -18.97
C THR A 36 7.86 18.02 -17.70
N PHE A 37 7.92 19.21 -17.10
CA PHE A 37 8.60 19.44 -15.83
C PHE A 37 7.95 18.65 -14.70
N THR A 38 6.62 18.61 -14.65
CA THR A 38 5.88 17.85 -13.61
C THR A 38 6.15 16.35 -13.72
N ILE A 39 6.21 15.80 -14.94
CA ILE A 39 6.52 14.39 -15.18
C ILE A 39 7.99 14.08 -14.81
N ALA A 40 8.92 14.94 -15.23
CA ALA A 40 10.32 14.82 -14.91
C ALA A 40 10.58 14.94 -13.41
N ALA A 41 9.91 15.88 -12.74
CA ALA A 41 9.98 16.04 -11.28
C ALA A 41 9.44 14.81 -10.55
N LYS A 42 8.32 14.23 -10.98
CA LYS A 42 7.80 12.98 -10.42
C LYS A 42 8.77 11.81 -10.59
N ASN A 43 9.41 11.69 -11.74
CA ASN A 43 10.37 10.64 -12.02
C ASN A 43 11.67 10.82 -11.21
N LEU A 44 12.17 12.06 -11.09
CA LEU A 44 13.32 12.39 -10.24
C LEU A 44 13.00 12.20 -8.75
N TRP A 45 11.80 12.59 -8.31
CA TRP A 45 11.36 12.37 -6.93
C TRP A 45 11.23 10.89 -6.60
N GLY A 46 10.76 10.07 -7.57
CA GLY A 46 10.73 8.61 -7.45
C GLY A 46 12.10 7.94 -7.42
N LEU A 47 13.13 8.57 -8.02
CA LEU A 47 14.52 8.09 -7.98
C LEU A 47 15.27 8.52 -6.69
N VAL A 48 14.88 9.66 -6.10
CA VAL A 48 15.53 10.20 -4.89
C VAL A 48 14.89 9.64 -3.61
N ILE A 49 13.59 9.38 -3.64
CA ILE A 49 12.94 8.60 -2.58
C ILE A 49 13.07 7.14 -3.01
N THR A 50 14.15 6.50 -2.60
CA THR A 50 14.12 5.05 -2.41
C THR A 50 13.01 4.84 -1.39
N GLU A 51 11.79 4.57 -1.86
CA GLU A 51 10.68 4.18 -0.99
C GLU A 51 11.12 2.87 -0.35
N THR A 52 11.82 3.01 0.78
CA THR A 52 12.22 1.89 1.60
C THR A 52 10.91 1.27 2.05
N ARG A 53 10.55 0.17 1.40
CA ARG A 53 9.42 -0.63 1.82
C ARG A 53 9.57 -0.89 3.31
N PRO A 54 8.59 -0.56 4.13
CA PRO A 54 8.67 -0.86 5.55
C PRO A 54 8.81 -2.37 5.70
N ASP A 55 9.78 -2.81 6.49
CA ASP A 55 9.92 -4.22 6.85
C ASP A 55 8.68 -4.64 7.64
N ILE A 56 7.88 -5.55 7.06
CA ILE A 56 6.69 -6.10 7.72
C ILE A 56 6.97 -7.42 8.43
N ASN A 57 8.16 -8.00 8.23
CA ASN A 57 8.49 -9.31 8.79
C ASN A 57 8.45 -9.31 10.31
N GLY A 58 7.95 -10.40 10.88
CA GLY A 58 7.84 -10.60 12.32
C GLY A 58 6.42 -10.73 12.82
N GLU A 59 6.26 -10.56 14.14
CA GLU A 59 4.98 -10.69 14.83
C GLU A 59 4.35 -9.32 15.10
N TRP A 60 3.02 -9.28 14.92
CA TRP A 60 2.19 -8.11 15.14
C TRP A 60 0.96 -8.49 15.96
N LYS A 61 0.64 -7.68 16.96
CA LYS A 61 -0.53 -7.92 17.83
C LYS A 61 -1.57 -6.82 17.63
N ALA A 62 -2.85 -7.25 17.63
CA ALA A 62 -3.99 -6.36 17.57
C ALA A 62 -5.10 -6.82 18.48
N GLU A 63 -5.83 -5.87 19.06
CA GLU A 63 -7.14 -6.14 19.66
C GLU A 63 -8.19 -5.93 18.57
N VAL A 64 -8.88 -7.00 18.20
CA VAL A 64 -9.89 -6.99 17.14
C VAL A 64 -11.26 -7.20 17.76
N THR A 65 -12.19 -6.30 17.46
CA THR A 65 -13.60 -6.45 17.81
C THR A 65 -14.35 -6.88 16.55
N TYR A 66 -14.85 -8.09 16.57
CA TYR A 66 -15.61 -8.65 15.46
C TYR A 66 -17.06 -8.17 15.48
N ASP A 67 -17.69 -8.06 14.31
CA ASP A 67 -19.10 -7.67 14.16
C ASP A 67 -20.06 -8.74 14.69
N TRP A 68 -19.57 -9.97 14.84
CA TRP A 68 -20.33 -11.07 15.45
C TRP A 68 -20.29 -10.96 16.97
N GLN A 69 -21.42 -10.63 17.55
CA GLN A 69 -21.63 -10.51 19.02
C GLN A 69 -20.65 -9.55 19.73
N ASN A 70 -20.03 -8.61 19.01
CA ASN A 70 -18.98 -7.73 19.53
C ASN A 70 -17.82 -8.49 20.21
N ALA A 71 -17.51 -9.70 19.73
CA ALA A 71 -16.48 -10.54 20.31
C ALA A 71 -15.09 -9.88 20.16
N LYS A 72 -14.36 -9.76 21.27
CA LYS A 72 -13.02 -9.17 21.30
C LYS A 72 -11.97 -10.24 21.43
N TYR A 73 -10.95 -10.19 20.56
CA TYR A 73 -9.82 -11.11 20.55
C TYR A 73 -8.50 -10.36 20.46
N SER A 74 -7.52 -10.83 21.25
CA SER A 74 -6.13 -10.43 21.07
C SER A 74 -5.51 -11.31 20.00
N GLU A 75 -5.31 -10.76 18.83
CA GLU A 75 -4.89 -11.48 17.63
C GLU A 75 -3.40 -11.27 17.35
N THR A 76 -2.70 -12.36 16.96
CA THR A 76 -1.28 -12.29 16.59
C THR A 76 -1.09 -12.68 15.14
N PHE A 77 -0.72 -11.70 14.32
CA PHE A 77 -0.35 -11.87 12.94
C PHE A 77 1.14 -12.16 12.84
N THR A 78 1.52 -13.05 11.92
CA THR A 78 2.93 -13.31 11.61
C THR A 78 3.13 -13.10 10.13
N PHE A 79 4.04 -12.19 9.76
CA PHE A 79 4.38 -11.94 8.37
C PHE A 79 5.82 -12.31 8.10
N SER A 80 6.03 -12.87 6.93
CA SER A 80 7.32 -13.12 6.31
C SER A 80 7.21 -12.87 4.81
N GLY A 81 8.24 -12.36 4.19
CA GLY A 81 8.23 -12.14 2.75
C GLY A 81 9.49 -11.45 2.29
N ASP A 82 9.79 -11.69 1.04
CA ASP A 82 10.86 -11.03 0.28
C ASP A 82 10.24 -10.43 -0.98
N GLY A 83 10.67 -9.24 -1.35
CA GLY A 83 10.05 -8.52 -2.46
C GLY A 83 8.60 -8.10 -2.20
N GLU A 84 7.69 -8.27 -3.16
CA GLU A 84 6.28 -7.87 -3.03
C GLU A 84 5.39 -8.97 -2.42
N GLU A 85 5.87 -10.21 -2.33
CA GLU A 85 5.08 -11.32 -1.82
C GLU A 85 5.14 -11.40 -0.29
N VAL A 86 4.01 -11.76 0.31
CA VAL A 86 3.83 -11.87 1.76
C VAL A 86 3.21 -13.21 2.11
N TYR A 87 3.85 -13.89 3.03
CA TYR A 87 3.43 -15.16 3.58
C TYR A 87 3.24 -15.04 5.09
N GLY A 88 2.67 -16.08 5.69
CA GLY A 88 2.55 -16.18 7.14
C GLY A 88 1.18 -16.57 7.61
N THR A 89 0.77 -16.07 8.77
CA THR A 89 -0.54 -16.37 9.36
C THR A 89 -1.25 -15.10 9.82
N ALA A 90 -2.55 -15.08 9.59
CA ALA A 90 -3.47 -14.09 10.13
C ALA A 90 -4.60 -14.82 10.85
N PRO A 91 -4.87 -14.48 12.10
CA PRO A 91 -5.92 -15.12 12.87
C PRO A 91 -7.31 -14.57 12.48
N PHE A 92 -8.32 -15.40 12.71
CA PHE A 92 -9.72 -15.02 12.68
C PHE A 92 -10.43 -15.71 13.85
N LEU A 93 -11.03 -14.93 14.75
CA LEU A 93 -11.67 -15.39 15.99
C LEU A 93 -10.73 -16.29 16.82
N GLY A 94 -9.47 -15.87 17.01
CA GLY A 94 -8.45 -16.59 17.77
C GLY A 94 -7.79 -17.76 17.05
N MET A 95 -8.29 -18.17 15.88
CA MET A 95 -7.75 -19.29 15.12
C MET A 95 -6.81 -18.84 13.99
N LYS A 96 -5.57 -19.32 14.01
CA LYS A 96 -4.57 -19.02 12.98
C LYS A 96 -4.97 -19.60 11.63
N ARG A 97 -4.88 -18.76 10.58
CA ARG A 97 -5.13 -19.12 9.19
C ARG A 97 -3.92 -18.75 8.34
N GLY A 98 -3.61 -19.55 7.34
CA GLY A 98 -2.58 -19.22 6.38
C GLY A 98 -2.97 -18.01 5.53
N ILE A 99 -1.99 -17.15 5.25
CA ILE A 99 -2.14 -16.03 4.32
C ILE A 99 -2.13 -16.58 2.90
N LEU A 100 -3.08 -16.12 2.10
CA LEU A 100 -3.21 -16.39 0.67
C LEU A 100 -3.15 -15.04 -0.06
N GLU A 101 -2.61 -15.03 -1.29
CA GLU A 101 -2.53 -13.86 -2.17
C GLU A 101 -1.88 -12.64 -1.49
N GLY A 102 -0.95 -12.89 -0.55
CA GLY A 102 -0.29 -11.83 0.22
C GLY A 102 0.62 -10.97 -0.65
N LYS A 103 0.38 -9.67 -0.65
CA LYS A 103 1.18 -8.67 -1.36
C LYS A 103 1.43 -7.45 -0.50
N ALA A 104 2.65 -6.94 -0.57
CA ALA A 104 3.00 -5.65 0.03
C ALA A 104 3.69 -4.78 -1.01
N LYS A 105 3.13 -3.60 -1.24
CA LYS A 105 3.67 -2.62 -2.18
C LYS A 105 3.67 -1.25 -1.54
N LYS A 106 4.85 -0.64 -1.46
CA LYS A 106 5.03 0.62 -0.74
C LYS A 106 4.57 0.47 0.72
N ASP A 107 3.65 1.31 1.17
CA ASP A 107 3.04 1.29 2.49
C ASP A 107 1.74 0.46 2.56
N LYS A 108 1.39 -0.26 1.49
CA LYS A 108 0.15 -1.05 1.40
C LYS A 108 0.45 -2.53 1.56
N LEU A 109 -0.32 -3.19 2.41
CA LEU A 109 -0.34 -4.63 2.62
C LEU A 109 -1.74 -5.16 2.31
N GLN A 110 -1.83 -6.22 1.51
CA GLN A 110 -3.10 -6.88 1.23
C GLN A 110 -2.93 -8.39 1.22
N PHE A 111 -3.92 -9.11 1.72
CA PHE A 111 -3.97 -10.56 1.70
C PHE A 111 -5.39 -11.04 1.98
N ILE A 112 -5.61 -12.34 1.78
CA ILE A 112 -6.85 -12.99 2.19
C ILE A 112 -6.56 -14.19 3.09
N THR A 113 -7.55 -14.55 3.92
CA THR A 113 -7.64 -15.85 4.56
C THR A 113 -8.98 -16.48 4.26
N LYS A 114 -9.11 -17.80 4.44
CA LYS A 114 -10.35 -18.53 4.19
C LYS A 114 -10.78 -19.31 5.42
N THR A 115 -12.08 -19.32 5.65
CA THR A 115 -12.76 -20.18 6.63
C THR A 115 -13.98 -20.81 6.01
N GLN A 116 -14.69 -21.61 6.77
CA GLN A 116 -15.98 -22.18 6.39
C GLN A 116 -17.00 -21.89 7.46
N GLU A 117 -18.20 -21.49 7.06
CA GLU A 117 -19.37 -21.43 7.93
C GLU A 117 -20.27 -22.62 7.70
N VAL A 118 -20.82 -23.13 8.80
CA VAL A 118 -21.81 -24.20 8.82
C VAL A 118 -23.06 -23.69 9.51
N LEU A 119 -24.20 -23.76 8.85
CA LEU A 119 -25.48 -23.41 9.44
C LEU A 119 -26.41 -24.63 9.39
N GLY A 120 -26.53 -25.31 10.52
CA GLY A 120 -27.45 -26.45 10.73
C GLY A 120 -27.03 -27.77 10.07
N ASP A 121 -26.54 -27.77 8.83
CA ASP A 121 -26.10 -28.96 8.11
C ASP A 121 -24.57 -28.97 7.89
N TRP A 122 -23.87 -29.87 8.54
CA TRP A 122 -22.43 -30.05 8.45
C TRP A 122 -21.95 -30.55 7.08
N ASN A 123 -22.86 -31.07 6.25
CA ASN A 123 -22.53 -31.56 4.91
C ASN A 123 -22.56 -30.44 3.85
N ASN A 124 -22.99 -29.23 4.24
CA ASN A 124 -23.08 -28.10 3.32
C ASN A 124 -22.39 -26.83 3.88
N PRO A 125 -21.07 -26.89 4.11
CA PRO A 125 -20.32 -25.71 4.54
C PRO A 125 -20.25 -24.68 3.42
N LYS A 126 -20.28 -23.40 3.77
CA LYS A 126 -20.02 -22.31 2.83
C LYS A 126 -18.66 -21.71 3.07
N ASP A 127 -17.94 -21.51 1.99
CA ASP A 127 -16.66 -20.81 2.04
C ASP A 127 -16.85 -19.33 2.39
N VAL A 128 -15.97 -18.85 3.25
CA VAL A 128 -15.90 -17.47 3.70
C VAL A 128 -14.50 -16.95 3.44
N VAL A 129 -14.42 -15.79 2.81
CA VAL A 129 -13.16 -15.12 2.50
C VAL A 129 -13.04 -13.86 3.36
N HIS A 130 -11.95 -13.76 4.12
CA HIS A 130 -11.60 -12.56 4.87
C HIS A 130 -10.52 -11.81 4.11
N ARG A 131 -10.86 -10.65 3.60
CA ARG A 131 -9.98 -9.78 2.82
C ARG A 131 -9.42 -8.67 3.71
N TYR A 132 -8.11 -8.62 3.82
CA TYR A 132 -7.40 -7.64 4.63
C TYR A 132 -6.72 -6.61 3.74
N GLN A 133 -6.89 -5.35 4.08
CA GLN A 133 -6.16 -4.22 3.50
C GLN A 133 -5.51 -3.45 4.64
N GLY A 134 -4.18 -3.32 4.59
CA GLY A 134 -3.39 -2.68 5.62
C GLY A 134 -2.60 -1.48 5.07
N LYS A 135 -2.53 -0.43 5.86
CA LYS A 135 -1.55 0.65 5.67
C LYS A 135 -0.44 0.48 6.68
N VAL A 136 0.76 0.20 6.18
CA VAL A 136 1.94 -0.04 7.00
C VAL A 136 2.56 1.30 7.39
N LEU A 137 2.68 1.53 8.68
CA LEU A 137 3.45 2.59 9.30
C LEU A 137 4.69 1.96 9.95
N ARG A 138 5.53 2.73 10.59
CA ARG A 138 6.81 2.21 11.13
C ARG A 138 6.64 0.97 12.02
N ASP A 139 5.82 1.08 13.06
CA ASP A 139 5.60 0.01 14.07
C ASP A 139 4.10 -0.32 14.23
N GLU A 140 3.28 0.15 13.32
CA GLU A 140 1.84 -0.07 13.28
C GLU A 140 1.38 -0.42 11.88
N ILE A 141 0.36 -1.26 11.77
CA ILE A 141 -0.39 -1.51 10.54
C ILE A 141 -1.86 -1.22 10.84
N LYS A 142 -2.44 -0.28 10.12
CA LYS A 142 -3.88 0.00 10.19
C LYS A 142 -4.59 -0.88 9.18
N PHE A 143 -5.43 -1.77 9.65
CA PHE A 143 -6.17 -2.72 8.83
C PHE A 143 -7.64 -2.35 8.69
N VAL A 144 -8.17 -2.64 7.52
CA VAL A 144 -9.59 -2.84 7.26
C VAL A 144 -9.74 -4.28 6.82
N MET A 145 -10.60 -5.05 7.48
CA MET A 145 -10.94 -6.42 7.14
C MET A 145 -12.38 -6.47 6.66
N GLN A 146 -12.61 -7.02 5.47
CA GLN A 146 -13.93 -7.31 4.91
C GLN A 146 -14.13 -8.81 4.79
N THR A 147 -15.22 -9.30 5.34
CA THR A 147 -15.64 -10.71 5.21
C THR A 147 -16.68 -10.84 4.10
N GLU A 148 -16.48 -11.80 3.21
CA GLU A 148 -17.33 -12.07 2.04
C GLU A 148 -17.70 -13.56 2.02
N GLY A 149 -18.90 -13.89 1.59
CA GLY A 149 -19.42 -15.26 1.56
C GLY A 149 -20.10 -15.66 2.86
N GLY A 150 -20.27 -16.99 3.07
CA GLY A 150 -20.98 -17.51 4.23
C GLY A 150 -22.51 -17.36 4.16
N PHE A 151 -23.15 -17.38 5.32
CA PHE A 151 -24.60 -17.25 5.47
C PHE A 151 -25.02 -15.87 5.98
N SER A 152 -24.07 -15.11 6.56
CA SER A 152 -24.32 -13.82 7.21
C SER A 152 -23.72 -12.67 6.41
N ALA A 153 -24.36 -11.51 6.49
CA ALA A 153 -23.76 -10.27 6.01
C ALA A 153 -22.83 -9.71 7.10
N HIS A 154 -21.64 -9.25 6.69
CA HIS A 154 -20.62 -8.70 7.58
C HIS A 154 -20.32 -7.25 7.26
N THR A 155 -20.09 -6.46 8.30
CA THR A 155 -19.60 -5.08 8.17
C THR A 155 -18.06 -5.06 8.17
N PRO A 156 -17.42 -4.11 7.47
CA PRO A 156 -15.97 -3.94 7.55
C PRO A 156 -15.53 -3.67 8.98
N ILE A 157 -14.42 -4.28 9.38
CA ILE A 157 -13.83 -4.15 10.72
C ILE A 157 -12.50 -3.42 10.59
N GLU A 158 -12.34 -2.35 11.35
CA GLU A 158 -11.10 -1.59 11.42
C GLU A 158 -10.35 -1.90 12.72
N PHE A 159 -9.04 -2.12 12.61
CA PHE A 159 -8.17 -2.33 13.78
C PHE A 159 -6.73 -1.94 13.46
N THR A 160 -5.92 -1.80 14.52
CA THR A 160 -4.49 -1.49 14.40
C THR A 160 -3.66 -2.60 15.01
N ALA A 161 -2.78 -3.18 14.22
CA ALA A 161 -1.78 -4.12 14.68
C ALA A 161 -0.47 -3.39 15.01
N ARG A 162 0.16 -3.74 16.14
CA ARG A 162 1.43 -3.20 16.59
C ARG A 162 2.51 -4.25 16.55
N ARG A 163 3.71 -3.85 16.14
CA ARG A 163 4.87 -4.74 16.08
C ARG A 163 5.25 -5.25 17.47
N VAL A 164 5.42 -6.56 17.58
CA VAL A 164 5.98 -7.16 18.79
C VAL A 164 7.51 -6.98 18.76
N PRO A 165 8.11 -6.33 19.76
CA PRO A 165 9.56 -6.14 19.79
C PRO A 165 10.28 -7.49 19.85
N ASN A 166 11.20 -7.73 18.91
CA ASN A 166 12.00 -8.95 18.92
C ASN A 166 13.04 -8.89 20.06
N THR A 167 12.70 -9.48 21.19
CA THR A 167 13.49 -9.46 22.43
C THR A 167 14.84 -10.17 22.26
N SER A 168 14.94 -11.12 21.33
CA SER A 168 16.19 -11.84 21.04
C SER A 168 17.23 -10.94 20.37
N LEU A 169 16.83 -10.12 19.40
CA LEU A 169 17.73 -9.12 18.76
C LEU A 169 18.17 -8.04 19.75
N ARG A 170 17.31 -7.63 20.68
CA ARG A 170 17.69 -6.67 21.75
C ARG A 170 18.71 -7.27 22.71
N ARG A 171 18.58 -8.56 23.05
CA ARG A 171 19.58 -9.27 23.89
C ARG A 171 20.90 -9.41 23.17
N ALA A 172 20.91 -9.79 21.88
CA ALA A 172 22.11 -9.91 21.09
C ALA A 172 22.85 -8.56 20.92
N LYS A 173 22.12 -7.46 20.62
CA LYS A 173 22.71 -6.11 20.58
C LYS A 173 23.28 -5.66 21.91
N ARG A 174 22.62 -5.95 23.05
CA ARG A 174 23.15 -5.64 24.39
C ARG A 174 24.39 -6.47 24.74
N ALA A 175 24.44 -7.74 24.34
CA ALA A 175 25.61 -8.58 24.54
C ALA A 175 26.81 -8.08 23.72
N ALA A 176 26.59 -7.75 22.44
CA ALA A 176 27.64 -7.21 21.57
C ALA A 176 28.20 -5.86 22.04
N SER A 177 27.34 -4.99 22.61
CA SER A 177 27.80 -3.69 23.14
C SER A 177 28.58 -3.80 24.46
N ARG A 178 28.50 -4.95 25.16
CA ARG A 178 29.24 -5.21 26.40
C ARG A 178 30.59 -5.92 26.16
N SER A 179 30.83 -6.45 24.98
CA SER A 179 32.01 -7.20 24.58
C SER A 179 33.03 -6.39 23.78
N SER A 180 32.82 -5.08 23.57
CA SER A 180 33.82 -4.21 22.97
C SER A 180 34.83 -3.84 24.05
N PRO A 181 36.10 -4.32 24.00
CA PRO A 181 37.17 -3.89 24.90
C PRO A 181 37.55 -2.44 24.56
N LEU A 182 37.89 -1.66 25.60
CA LEU A 182 38.52 -0.35 25.52
C LEU A 182 39.92 -0.45 24.90
#